data_79686d2f01430a07ed45c4f098584977
#
_entry.id   79686d2f01430a07ed45c4f098584977
#
_cell.length_a   1.000
_cell.length_b   1.000
_cell.length_c   1.000
_cell.angle_alpha   90.00
_cell.angle_beta   90.00
_cell.angle_gamma   90.00
#
_symmetry.space_group_name_H-M   'P 1'
#
loop_
_entity.id
_entity.type
_entity.pdbx_description
1 polymer ?
#
loop_
_entity_poly.entity_id
_entity_poly.type
_entity_poly.pdbx_seq_one_letter_code
_entity_poly.pdbx_strand_id
1 'polypeptide(L)'
;MRLIHALALMGCLSGPALAQDRGTLNPKPLPPLANPNDPATPAKELFGRATAPAPLAPRAIGFYSRGCLAGGAALPIDGPNWQVMRLSRNRNWGHPAMVSFLQRLSARVPQINGWPGLLVGDLAQPRGGPMLTGHASHQLGLDADIWLTPMPDRRLSRAEREEMSATNLVRPDRLDVDPARYTPGHLALLRAVAREDEVERVFVNPAIKRALCRDARGDRDWLAKVRPTWGHNYHFHIRLGCPAGSGSCRSQDPPPESEGCGSELDRWFTPAMLFPKPGKPRPPMTMSALPDECRQVLAAP
;
A
#
# COMPACT_ATOMS: atom_id res chain seq x y z
N MET A 1 27.38 60.21 6.49
CA MET A 1 26.09 59.46 6.47
C MET A 1 26.32 58.20 5.63
N ARG A 2 26.45 57.04 6.29
CA ARG A 2 26.58 55.73 5.61
C ARG A 2 25.25 54.99 5.75
N LEU A 3 24.56 54.78 4.60
CA LEU A 3 23.35 53.94 4.58
C LEU A 3 23.77 52.47 4.66
N ILE A 4 23.29 51.80 5.69
CA ILE A 4 23.40 50.35 5.85
C ILE A 4 22.15 49.74 5.23
N HIS A 5 22.32 49.00 4.12
CA HIS A 5 21.27 48.20 3.52
C HIS A 5 21.19 46.88 4.29
N ALA A 6 20.09 46.68 5.01
CA ALA A 6 19.75 45.39 5.62
C ALA A 6 19.16 44.46 4.54
N LEU A 7 19.91 43.44 4.15
CA LEU A 7 19.35 42.34 3.37
C LEU A 7 18.50 41.45 4.30
N ALA A 8 17.21 41.48 4.09
CA ALA A 8 16.30 40.53 4.71
C ALA A 8 16.46 39.16 4.01
N LEU A 9 17.11 38.19 4.67
CA LEU A 9 17.06 36.80 4.26
C LEU A 9 15.64 36.26 4.50
N MET A 10 14.91 36.09 3.42
CA MET A 10 13.62 35.37 3.39
C MET A 10 13.92 33.89 3.48
N GLY A 11 13.93 33.35 4.72
CA GLY A 11 14.06 31.94 4.99
C GLY A 11 12.84 31.18 4.46
N CYS A 12 12.99 30.43 3.37
CA CYS A 12 12.02 29.46 2.92
C CYS A 12 11.86 28.41 4.04
N LEU A 13 10.79 28.53 4.82
CA LEU A 13 10.29 27.47 5.67
C LEU A 13 9.71 26.38 4.76
N SER A 14 10.58 25.48 4.26
CA SER A 14 10.14 24.21 3.71
C SER A 14 9.51 23.42 4.85
N GLY A 15 8.17 23.40 4.88
CA GLY A 15 7.42 22.50 5.76
C GLY A 15 7.89 21.07 5.54
N PRO A 16 7.82 20.19 6.55
CA PRO A 16 8.24 18.81 6.40
C PRO A 16 7.42 18.17 5.28
N ALA A 17 8.04 17.95 4.12
CA ALA A 17 7.53 16.98 3.18
C ALA A 17 7.40 15.70 3.99
N LEU A 18 6.19 15.10 4.01
CA LEU A 18 5.98 13.79 4.61
C LEU A 18 7.02 12.86 3.97
N ALA A 19 8.11 12.63 4.69
CA ALA A 19 9.20 11.81 4.19
C ALA A 19 8.62 10.44 3.94
N GLN A 20 8.74 9.96 2.71
CA GLN A 20 8.41 8.57 2.41
C GLN A 20 9.25 7.72 3.36
N ASP A 21 8.60 6.80 4.07
CA ASP A 21 9.29 5.93 5.01
C ASP A 21 10.33 5.11 4.24
N ARG A 22 11.60 5.43 4.44
CA ARG A 22 12.73 4.76 3.79
C ARG A 22 13.04 3.44 4.50
N GLY A 23 13.66 2.53 3.78
CA GLY A 23 14.24 1.34 4.36
C GLY A 23 15.64 1.58 4.92
N THR A 24 16.34 0.51 5.23
CA THR A 24 17.71 0.55 5.75
C THR A 24 18.55 -0.60 5.22
N LEU A 25 19.84 -0.37 5.00
CA LEU A 25 20.78 -1.43 4.64
C LEU A 25 21.15 -2.33 5.82
N ASN A 26 20.93 -1.84 7.04
CA ASN A 26 21.31 -2.50 8.27
C ASN A 26 20.10 -2.62 9.22
N PRO A 27 19.10 -3.48 8.89
CA PRO A 27 17.95 -3.68 9.76
C PRO A 27 18.40 -4.29 11.08
N LYS A 28 18.03 -3.66 12.19
CA LYS A 28 18.32 -4.18 13.53
C LYS A 28 17.15 -5.08 13.97
N PRO A 29 17.43 -6.27 14.51
CA PRO A 29 16.39 -7.08 15.13
C PRO A 29 15.66 -6.29 16.23
N LEU A 30 14.37 -6.52 16.35
CA LEU A 30 13.59 -5.94 17.45
C LEU A 30 14.02 -6.61 18.77
N PRO A 31 14.13 -5.85 19.87
CA PRO A 31 14.45 -6.44 21.17
C PRO A 31 13.37 -7.45 21.59
N PRO A 32 13.71 -8.49 22.35
CA PRO A 32 12.74 -9.42 22.89
C PRO A 32 11.65 -8.68 23.69
N LEU A 33 10.42 -9.18 23.64
CA LEU A 33 9.35 -8.68 24.51
C LEU A 33 9.60 -9.18 25.95
N ALA A 34 9.45 -8.30 26.93
CA ALA A 34 9.59 -8.65 28.35
C ALA A 34 8.54 -9.71 28.77
N ASN A 35 7.32 -9.57 28.28
CA ASN A 35 6.25 -10.55 28.50
C ASN A 35 5.42 -10.73 27.20
N PRO A 36 5.78 -11.66 26.33
CA PRO A 36 5.05 -11.91 25.08
C PRO A 36 3.63 -12.46 25.31
N ASN A 37 3.35 -13.02 26.49
CA ASN A 37 2.06 -13.60 26.84
C ASN A 37 1.12 -12.61 27.53
N ASP A 38 1.53 -11.37 27.78
CA ASP A 38 0.66 -10.35 28.32
C ASP A 38 -0.50 -10.06 27.35
N PRO A 39 -1.77 -10.26 27.78
CA PRO A 39 -2.94 -10.00 26.92
C PRO A 39 -3.06 -8.54 26.47
N ALA A 40 -2.42 -7.60 27.17
CA ALA A 40 -2.35 -6.19 26.79
C ALA A 40 -1.27 -5.89 25.74
N THR A 41 -0.40 -6.86 25.41
CA THR A 41 0.63 -6.68 24.38
C THR A 41 -0.03 -6.32 23.03
N PRO A 42 0.36 -5.21 22.39
CA PRO A 42 -0.14 -4.89 21.06
C PRO A 42 0.14 -6.01 20.05
N ALA A 43 -0.88 -6.44 19.32
CA ALA A 43 -0.73 -7.53 18.35
C ALA A 43 0.36 -7.22 17.29
N LYS A 44 0.54 -5.95 16.91
CA LYS A 44 1.61 -5.52 16.01
C LYS A 44 3.02 -5.86 16.52
N GLU A 45 3.22 -5.88 17.84
CA GLU A 45 4.50 -6.22 18.45
C GLU A 45 4.79 -7.72 18.35
N LEU A 46 3.76 -8.55 18.31
CA LEU A 46 3.87 -9.99 18.13
C LEU A 46 4.10 -10.33 16.65
N PHE A 47 3.24 -9.88 15.77
CA PHE A 47 3.33 -10.16 14.33
C PHE A 47 4.58 -9.55 13.69
N GLY A 48 4.99 -8.35 14.09
CA GLY A 48 6.17 -7.67 13.57
C GLY A 48 7.51 -8.37 13.89
N ARG A 49 7.52 -9.36 14.80
CA ARG A 49 8.70 -10.17 15.12
C ARG A 49 8.77 -11.48 14.36
N ALA A 50 7.69 -11.86 13.66
CA ALA A 50 7.70 -13.04 12.81
C ALA A 50 8.59 -12.79 11.57
N THR A 51 9.67 -13.56 11.44
CA THR A 51 10.63 -13.44 10.33
C THR A 51 10.36 -14.42 9.20
N ALA A 52 9.53 -15.44 9.46
CA ALA A 52 9.17 -16.50 8.53
C ALA A 52 7.66 -16.77 8.57
N PRO A 53 7.08 -17.33 7.50
CA PRO A 53 5.67 -17.68 7.45
C PRO A 53 5.38 -18.84 8.41
N ALA A 54 4.13 -18.96 8.87
CA ALA A 54 3.67 -20.15 9.57
C ALA A 54 3.64 -21.33 8.60
N PRO A 55 4.18 -22.53 8.96
CA PRO A 55 4.16 -23.72 8.10
C PRO A 55 2.78 -24.39 8.10
N LEU A 56 1.79 -23.65 7.69
CA LEU A 56 0.39 -24.05 7.63
C LEU A 56 -0.12 -23.96 6.18
N ALA A 57 -1.23 -24.63 5.89
CA ALA A 57 -1.90 -24.44 4.59
C ALA A 57 -2.26 -22.97 4.38
N PRO A 58 -2.13 -22.42 3.15
CA PRO A 58 -2.42 -21.03 2.86
C PRO A 58 -3.88 -20.67 3.16
N ARG A 59 -4.09 -19.68 4.03
CA ARG A 59 -5.42 -19.11 4.35
C ARG A 59 -5.28 -17.66 4.74
N ALA A 60 -6.15 -16.82 4.17
CA ALA A 60 -6.44 -15.49 4.67
C ALA A 60 -7.49 -15.62 5.80
N ILE A 61 -7.25 -15.03 6.96
CA ILE A 61 -8.07 -15.23 8.16
C ILE A 61 -8.54 -13.87 8.70
N GLY A 62 -9.83 -13.64 8.73
CA GLY A 62 -10.45 -12.42 9.24
C GLY A 62 -10.71 -11.36 8.17
N PHE A 63 -10.53 -10.10 8.50
CA PHE A 63 -10.74 -8.95 7.62
C PHE A 63 -9.42 -8.21 7.37
N TYR A 64 -9.31 -7.50 6.27
CA TYR A 64 -8.08 -6.82 5.78
C TYR A 64 -7.33 -5.98 6.83
N SER A 65 -8.07 -5.42 7.80
CA SER A 65 -7.53 -4.63 8.92
C SER A 65 -7.67 -5.30 10.29
N ARG A 66 -8.13 -6.55 10.34
CA ARG A 66 -8.32 -7.37 11.55
C ARG A 66 -8.18 -8.85 11.21
N GLY A 67 -6.99 -9.30 10.96
CA GLY A 67 -6.76 -10.66 10.53
C GLY A 67 -5.29 -11.05 10.53
N CYS A 68 -5.00 -12.16 9.90
CA CYS A 68 -3.65 -12.71 9.75
C CYS A 68 -3.56 -13.62 8.52
N LEU A 69 -2.35 -14.08 8.22
CA LEU A 69 -2.02 -14.92 7.07
C LEU A 69 -1.38 -16.22 7.53
N ALA A 70 -2.04 -17.35 7.32
CA ALA A 70 -1.43 -18.66 7.42
C ALA A 70 -0.78 -19.05 6.09
N GLY A 71 0.35 -19.75 6.11
CA GLY A 71 1.00 -20.28 4.92
C GLY A 71 1.36 -19.21 3.87
N GLY A 72 1.84 -18.05 4.32
CA GLY A 72 2.22 -16.96 3.42
C GLY A 72 3.34 -17.39 2.46
N ALA A 73 3.24 -16.94 1.19
CA ALA A 73 4.26 -17.10 0.17
C ALA A 73 5.00 -15.79 -0.07
N ALA A 74 6.31 -15.86 -0.27
CA ALA A 74 7.09 -14.69 -0.64
C ALA A 74 6.96 -14.40 -2.13
N LEU A 75 6.67 -13.14 -2.49
CA LEU A 75 6.96 -12.69 -3.84
C LEU A 75 8.49 -12.64 -3.99
N PRO A 76 9.10 -13.32 -4.99
CA PRO A 76 10.52 -13.19 -5.25
C PRO A 76 10.91 -11.71 -5.39
N ILE A 77 12.05 -11.34 -4.79
CA ILE A 77 12.48 -9.92 -4.78
C ILE A 77 12.76 -9.37 -6.18
N ASP A 78 12.99 -10.25 -7.14
CA ASP A 78 13.20 -9.96 -8.55
C ASP A 78 12.37 -10.89 -9.43
N GLY A 79 11.83 -10.35 -10.49
CA GLY A 79 11.20 -11.07 -11.57
C GLY A 79 11.47 -10.41 -12.92
N PRO A 80 10.98 -11.00 -14.02
CA PRO A 80 11.17 -10.41 -15.35
C PRO A 80 10.64 -8.99 -15.46
N ASN A 81 9.48 -8.73 -14.83
CA ASN A 81 8.76 -7.47 -14.95
C ASN A 81 8.35 -6.90 -13.58
N TRP A 82 9.07 -7.23 -12.52
CA TRP A 82 8.90 -6.57 -11.22
C TRP A 82 10.19 -6.57 -10.41
N GLN A 83 10.27 -5.61 -9.49
CA GLN A 83 11.28 -5.56 -8.44
C GLN A 83 10.62 -5.12 -7.14
N VAL A 84 10.91 -5.86 -6.05
CA VAL A 84 10.40 -5.53 -4.72
C VAL A 84 11.25 -4.40 -4.11
N MET A 85 10.58 -3.41 -3.51
CA MET A 85 11.19 -2.27 -2.84
C MET A 85 11.18 -2.45 -1.32
N ARG A 86 12.05 -1.72 -0.60
CA ARG A 86 12.09 -1.74 0.89
C ARG A 86 12.33 -3.14 1.47
N LEU A 87 13.31 -3.86 0.95
CA LEU A 87 13.61 -5.25 1.34
C LEU A 87 13.84 -5.42 2.85
N SER A 88 14.38 -4.37 3.51
CA SER A 88 14.61 -4.36 4.95
C SER A 88 13.35 -4.52 5.81
N ARG A 89 12.18 -4.28 5.23
CA ARG A 89 10.90 -4.39 5.95
C ARG A 89 10.38 -5.83 6.03
N ASN A 90 10.92 -6.75 5.22
CA ASN A 90 10.42 -8.13 5.09
C ASN A 90 8.89 -8.18 4.87
N ARG A 91 8.40 -7.35 3.91
CA ARG A 91 6.96 -7.21 3.62
C ARG A 91 6.59 -7.61 2.20
N ASN A 92 7.31 -8.54 1.62
CA ASN A 92 7.01 -9.13 0.31
C ASN A 92 6.25 -10.45 0.42
N TRP A 93 5.49 -10.65 1.48
CA TRP A 93 4.71 -11.86 1.74
C TRP A 93 3.24 -11.66 1.38
N GLY A 94 2.62 -12.68 0.83
CA GLY A 94 1.19 -12.63 0.48
C GLY A 94 0.55 -14.00 0.52
N HIS A 95 -0.78 -14.03 0.44
CA HIS A 95 -1.46 -15.26 0.06
C HIS A 95 -0.99 -15.68 -1.34
N PRO A 96 -0.84 -16.99 -1.64
CA PRO A 96 -0.40 -17.43 -2.97
C PRO A 96 -1.19 -16.83 -4.13
N ALA A 97 -2.49 -16.57 -3.95
CA ALA A 97 -3.33 -15.90 -4.94
C ALA A 97 -2.79 -14.48 -5.27
N MET A 98 -2.40 -13.68 -4.26
CA MET A 98 -1.82 -12.35 -4.46
C MET A 98 -0.46 -12.44 -5.18
N VAL A 99 0.40 -13.36 -4.77
CA VAL A 99 1.72 -13.55 -5.41
C VAL A 99 1.54 -13.91 -6.89
N SER A 100 0.67 -14.87 -7.20
CA SER A 100 0.37 -15.28 -8.58
C SER A 100 -0.28 -14.15 -9.37
N PHE A 101 -1.18 -13.38 -8.76
CA PHE A 101 -1.81 -12.21 -9.38
C PHE A 101 -0.74 -11.17 -9.79
N LEU A 102 0.17 -10.81 -8.90
CA LEU A 102 1.22 -9.83 -9.18
C LEU A 102 2.17 -10.31 -10.29
N GLN A 103 2.49 -11.59 -10.32
CA GLN A 103 3.33 -12.17 -11.38
C GLN A 103 2.63 -12.06 -12.75
N ARG A 104 1.34 -12.43 -12.84
CA ARG A 104 0.56 -12.32 -14.08
C ARG A 104 0.36 -10.86 -14.50
N LEU A 105 0.03 -9.97 -13.56
CA LEU A 105 -0.13 -8.54 -13.85
C LEU A 105 1.17 -7.95 -14.39
N SER A 106 2.29 -8.18 -13.68
CA SER A 106 3.60 -7.63 -14.06
C SER A 106 4.02 -8.04 -15.47
N ALA A 107 3.78 -9.29 -15.85
CA ALA A 107 4.11 -9.79 -17.18
C ALA A 107 3.35 -9.07 -18.31
N ARG A 108 2.20 -8.47 -18.00
CA ARG A 108 1.35 -7.73 -18.96
C ARG A 108 1.65 -6.24 -19.03
N VAL A 109 2.37 -5.70 -18.05
CA VAL A 109 2.65 -4.26 -17.92
C VAL A 109 3.30 -3.67 -19.17
N PRO A 110 4.29 -4.32 -19.83
CA PRO A 110 4.88 -3.78 -21.05
C PRO A 110 3.85 -3.54 -22.17
N GLN A 111 2.85 -4.42 -22.29
CA GLN A 111 1.79 -4.27 -23.28
C GLN A 111 0.69 -3.30 -22.85
N ILE A 112 0.45 -3.13 -21.53
CA ILE A 112 -0.57 -2.22 -21.00
C ILE A 112 -0.16 -0.76 -21.17
N ASN A 113 1.08 -0.41 -20.81
CA ASN A 113 1.49 0.98 -20.73
C ASN A 113 2.94 1.28 -21.15
N GLY A 114 3.67 0.29 -21.66
CA GLY A 114 5.06 0.42 -22.11
C GLY A 114 6.11 0.48 -21.00
N TRP A 115 5.74 0.31 -19.74
CA TRP A 115 6.72 0.24 -18.65
C TRP A 115 7.43 -1.13 -18.66
N PRO A 116 8.73 -1.20 -18.32
CA PRO A 116 9.43 -2.48 -18.20
C PRO A 116 8.82 -3.43 -17.18
N GLY A 117 8.10 -2.89 -16.18
CA GLY A 117 7.46 -3.67 -15.12
C GLY A 117 7.02 -2.80 -13.95
N LEU A 118 6.80 -3.44 -12.79
CA LEU A 118 6.30 -2.83 -11.57
C LEU A 118 7.38 -2.72 -10.50
N LEU A 119 7.40 -1.62 -9.77
CA LEU A 119 8.06 -1.51 -8.46
C LEU A 119 7.03 -1.87 -7.38
N VAL A 120 7.22 -3.02 -6.75
CA VAL A 120 6.30 -3.56 -5.76
C VAL A 120 6.75 -3.12 -4.37
N GLY A 121 5.89 -2.40 -3.67
CA GLY A 121 6.09 -1.95 -2.29
C GLY A 121 5.71 -3.02 -1.26
N ASP A 122 5.04 -2.59 -0.19
CA ASP A 122 4.63 -3.49 0.88
C ASP A 122 3.43 -4.37 0.44
N LEU A 123 3.52 -5.67 0.72
CA LEU A 123 2.42 -6.62 0.74
C LEU A 123 2.03 -6.86 2.21
N ALA A 124 2.28 -8.05 2.74
CA ALA A 124 2.11 -8.39 4.14
C ALA A 124 3.45 -8.76 4.78
N GLN A 125 3.43 -8.87 6.10
CA GLN A 125 4.47 -9.56 6.89
C GLN A 125 4.35 -11.08 6.70
N PRO A 126 5.37 -11.89 7.08
CA PRO A 126 5.37 -13.33 6.86
C PRO A 126 4.13 -14.07 7.37
N ARG A 127 3.56 -13.63 8.50
CA ARG A 127 2.34 -14.17 9.12
C ARG A 127 1.15 -13.21 9.03
N GLY A 128 1.23 -12.18 8.20
CA GLY A 128 0.23 -11.12 8.14
C GLY A 128 0.11 -10.36 9.46
N GLY A 129 -1.12 -10.07 9.86
CA GLY A 129 -1.40 -9.36 11.12
C GLY A 129 -1.06 -7.87 11.09
N PRO A 130 -1.36 -7.14 12.17
CA PRO A 130 -1.06 -5.72 12.29
C PRO A 130 0.44 -5.43 12.17
N MET A 131 0.80 -4.40 11.42
CA MET A 131 2.18 -3.98 11.24
C MET A 131 2.63 -2.98 12.31
N LEU A 132 3.92 -3.00 12.63
CA LEU A 132 4.52 -2.06 13.60
C LEU A 132 4.34 -0.60 13.15
N THR A 133 4.51 -0.35 11.86
CA THR A 133 4.42 0.97 11.23
C THR A 133 3.67 0.90 9.93
N GLY A 134 3.08 2.02 9.51
CA GLY A 134 2.45 2.15 8.19
C GLY A 134 0.99 1.72 8.19
N HIS A 135 0.71 0.65 7.52
CA HIS A 135 -0.60 0.25 7.04
C HIS A 135 -1.61 -0.15 8.12
N ALA A 136 -2.87 0.26 7.95
CA ALA A 136 -3.99 -0.23 8.75
C ALA A 136 -4.51 -1.58 8.25
N SER A 137 -4.27 -1.93 6.98
CA SER A 137 -4.62 -3.20 6.34
C SER A 137 -3.36 -4.03 6.04
N HIS A 138 -3.32 -4.79 4.95
CA HIS A 138 -2.24 -5.73 4.60
C HIS A 138 -2.11 -6.92 5.56
N GLN A 139 -3.13 -7.19 6.37
CA GLN A 139 -3.03 -8.23 7.41
C GLN A 139 -3.31 -9.62 6.87
N LEU A 140 -4.00 -9.75 5.74
CA LEU A 140 -4.43 -11.03 5.15
C LEU A 140 -3.49 -11.54 4.05
N GLY A 141 -2.52 -10.71 3.61
CA GLY A 141 -1.73 -11.01 2.40
C GLY A 141 -2.51 -10.91 1.10
N LEU A 142 -3.63 -10.16 1.10
CA LEU A 142 -4.48 -9.88 -0.06
C LEU A 142 -4.43 -8.41 -0.49
N ASP A 143 -3.54 -7.63 0.10
CA ASP A 143 -3.27 -6.23 -0.22
C ASP A 143 -1.85 -6.09 -0.76
N ALA A 144 -1.64 -5.20 -1.74
CA ALA A 144 -0.32 -4.89 -2.29
C ALA A 144 -0.24 -3.42 -2.70
N ASP A 145 0.86 -2.77 -2.32
CA ASP A 145 1.20 -1.41 -2.76
C ASP A 145 2.09 -1.48 -4.00
N ILE A 146 1.69 -0.81 -5.06
CA ILE A 146 2.45 -0.70 -6.30
C ILE A 146 2.84 0.76 -6.50
N TRP A 147 4.12 1.02 -6.66
CA TRP A 147 4.60 2.38 -6.88
C TRP A 147 4.12 2.95 -8.21
N LEU A 148 3.76 4.23 -8.18
CA LEU A 148 3.41 5.00 -9.40
C LEU A 148 4.66 5.46 -10.17
N THR A 149 5.80 4.87 -9.89
CA THR A 149 7.08 5.08 -10.57
C THR A 149 7.31 3.91 -11.53
N PRO A 150 7.53 4.16 -12.82
CA PRO A 150 7.90 3.10 -13.75
C PRO A 150 9.15 2.33 -13.26
N MET A 151 9.13 1.01 -13.35
CA MET A 151 10.32 0.21 -13.10
C MET A 151 11.39 0.58 -14.14
N PRO A 152 12.64 0.86 -13.75
CA PRO A 152 13.71 1.08 -14.72
C PRO A 152 14.05 -0.22 -15.47
N ASP A 153 14.55 -0.08 -16.70
CA ASP A 153 15.00 -1.22 -17.53
C ASP A 153 16.40 -1.70 -17.10
N ARG A 154 16.54 -1.89 -15.78
CA ARG A 154 17.72 -2.48 -15.14
C ARG A 154 17.36 -2.96 -13.75
N ARG A 155 18.16 -3.86 -13.22
CA ARG A 155 18.04 -4.25 -11.81
C ARG A 155 18.52 -3.12 -10.90
N LEU A 156 17.71 -2.78 -9.89
CA LEU A 156 18.08 -1.86 -8.83
C LEU A 156 19.00 -2.56 -7.82
N SER A 157 20.00 -1.85 -7.35
CA SER A 157 20.80 -2.28 -6.21
C SER A 157 19.98 -2.32 -4.92
N ARG A 158 20.47 -3.00 -3.90
CA ARG A 158 19.85 -3.03 -2.59
C ARG A 158 19.70 -1.63 -1.99
N ALA A 159 20.72 -0.78 -2.12
CA ALA A 159 20.68 0.59 -1.64
C ALA A 159 19.59 1.41 -2.34
N GLU A 160 19.49 1.34 -3.65
CA GLU A 160 18.44 2.03 -4.40
C GLU A 160 17.04 1.59 -3.95
N ARG A 161 16.83 0.31 -3.69
CA ARG A 161 15.52 -0.21 -3.21
C ARG A 161 15.16 0.32 -1.83
N GLU A 162 16.14 0.61 -0.97
CA GLU A 162 15.91 1.17 0.36
C GLU A 162 15.75 2.69 0.35
N GLU A 163 16.47 3.41 -0.52
CA GLU A 163 16.62 4.86 -0.46
C GLU A 163 15.82 5.62 -1.50
N MET A 164 15.56 5.03 -2.69
CA MET A 164 14.86 5.69 -3.78
C MET A 164 13.46 6.11 -3.34
N SER A 165 13.07 7.35 -3.64
CA SER A 165 11.71 7.84 -3.41
C SER A 165 10.81 7.52 -4.60
N ALA A 166 9.60 7.05 -4.32
CA ALA A 166 8.58 6.88 -5.34
C ALA A 166 8.08 8.24 -5.86
N THR A 167 7.65 8.28 -7.11
CA THR A 167 7.15 9.50 -7.76
C THR A 167 5.82 9.92 -7.17
N ASN A 168 5.77 11.10 -6.57
CA ASN A 168 4.52 11.70 -6.13
C ASN A 168 3.80 12.29 -7.37
N LEU A 169 2.59 11.79 -7.66
CA LEU A 169 1.78 12.26 -8.78
C LEU A 169 0.88 13.45 -8.44
N VAL A 170 0.76 13.82 -7.18
CA VAL A 170 -0.19 14.84 -6.73
C VAL A 170 0.52 16.18 -6.53
N ARG A 171 -0.12 17.25 -7.00
CA ARG A 171 0.35 18.62 -6.81
C ARG A 171 0.42 19.01 -5.33
N PRO A 172 1.26 20.01 -4.96
CA PRO A 172 1.36 20.47 -3.58
C PRO A 172 0.03 20.98 -2.98
N ASP A 173 -0.86 21.55 -3.81
CA ASP A 173 -2.20 22.03 -3.40
C ASP A 173 -3.19 20.87 -3.14
N ARG A 174 -2.83 19.63 -3.48
CA ARG A 174 -3.64 18.41 -3.35
C ARG A 174 -4.94 18.38 -4.16
N LEU A 175 -5.14 19.34 -5.05
CA LEU A 175 -6.39 19.48 -5.80
C LEU A 175 -6.42 18.65 -7.08
N ASP A 176 -5.26 18.34 -7.67
CA ASP A 176 -5.15 17.56 -8.90
C ASP A 176 -3.78 16.85 -8.98
N VAL A 177 -3.59 16.06 -10.00
CA VAL A 177 -2.31 15.46 -10.35
C VAL A 177 -1.37 16.51 -10.96
N ASP A 178 -0.06 16.25 -10.83
CA ASP A 178 0.99 17.00 -11.51
C ASP A 178 1.03 16.55 -12.98
N PRO A 179 0.71 17.41 -13.96
CA PRO A 179 0.66 17.04 -15.36
C PRO A 179 2.03 16.66 -15.95
N ALA A 180 3.13 17.05 -15.30
CA ALA A 180 4.46 16.63 -15.70
C ALA A 180 4.80 15.19 -15.30
N ARG A 181 4.04 14.60 -14.38
CA ARG A 181 4.31 13.28 -13.79
C ARG A 181 3.21 12.26 -14.08
N TYR A 182 1.94 12.70 -14.03
CA TYR A 182 0.82 11.85 -14.39
C TYR A 182 0.74 11.70 -15.91
N THR A 183 0.74 10.47 -16.39
CA THR A 183 0.76 10.14 -17.84
C THR A 183 -0.40 9.22 -18.20
N PRO A 184 -0.75 9.07 -19.50
CA PRO A 184 -1.71 8.08 -19.97
C PRO A 184 -1.36 6.65 -19.54
N GLY A 185 -0.07 6.35 -19.32
CA GLY A 185 0.37 5.05 -18.84
C GLY A 185 -0.13 4.73 -17.42
N HIS A 186 -0.24 5.72 -16.54
CA HIS A 186 -0.83 5.55 -15.20
C HIS A 186 -2.32 5.20 -15.30
N LEU A 187 -3.08 5.90 -16.14
CA LEU A 187 -4.49 5.60 -16.37
C LEU A 187 -4.66 4.19 -16.93
N ALA A 188 -3.86 3.81 -17.93
CA ALA A 188 -3.93 2.49 -18.56
C ALA A 188 -3.68 1.37 -17.54
N LEU A 189 -2.66 1.53 -16.68
CA LEU A 189 -2.33 0.55 -15.62
C LEU A 189 -3.46 0.44 -14.60
N LEU A 190 -3.94 1.56 -14.05
CA LEU A 190 -5.00 1.56 -13.03
C LEU A 190 -6.32 0.98 -13.59
N ARG A 191 -6.65 1.28 -14.86
CA ARG A 191 -7.79 0.68 -15.55
C ARG A 191 -7.62 -0.83 -15.71
N ALA A 192 -6.44 -1.29 -16.15
CA ALA A 192 -6.19 -2.71 -16.34
C ALA A 192 -6.31 -3.48 -15.02
N VAL A 193 -5.72 -2.95 -13.93
CA VAL A 193 -5.82 -3.55 -12.60
C VAL A 193 -7.26 -3.60 -12.10
N ALA A 194 -8.02 -2.50 -12.22
CA ALA A 194 -9.40 -2.44 -11.72
C ALA A 194 -10.37 -3.34 -12.51
N ARG A 195 -10.01 -3.74 -13.71
CA ARG A 195 -10.78 -4.69 -14.54
C ARG A 195 -10.54 -6.16 -14.24
N GLU A 196 -9.52 -6.48 -13.45
CA GLU A 196 -9.31 -7.87 -13.02
C GLU A 196 -10.44 -8.31 -12.08
N ASP A 197 -10.99 -9.49 -12.32
CA ASP A 197 -12.11 -10.02 -11.54
C ASP A 197 -11.74 -10.26 -10.09
N GLU A 198 -10.51 -10.68 -9.83
CA GLU A 198 -9.95 -10.94 -8.51
C GLU A 198 -9.81 -9.65 -7.66
N VAL A 199 -9.80 -8.47 -8.30
CA VAL A 199 -9.62 -7.17 -7.63
C VAL A 199 -10.95 -6.64 -7.12
N GLU A 200 -11.07 -6.48 -5.79
CA GLU A 200 -12.22 -5.84 -5.16
C GLU A 200 -12.08 -4.32 -5.14
N ARG A 201 -10.86 -3.81 -4.89
CA ARG A 201 -10.60 -2.37 -4.75
C ARG A 201 -9.21 -2.02 -5.27
N VAL A 202 -9.12 -0.79 -5.76
CA VAL A 202 -7.88 -0.08 -6.01
C VAL A 202 -7.96 1.25 -5.25
N PHE A 203 -7.11 1.45 -4.26
CA PHE A 203 -7.10 2.70 -3.51
C PHE A 203 -6.05 3.64 -4.09
N VAL A 204 -6.48 4.88 -4.33
CA VAL A 204 -5.64 5.95 -4.89
C VAL A 204 -5.89 7.27 -4.15
N ASN A 205 -4.97 8.23 -4.29
CA ASN A 205 -5.22 9.58 -3.79
C ASN A 205 -6.47 10.21 -4.48
N PRO A 206 -7.28 11.01 -3.76
CA PRO A 206 -8.43 11.69 -4.36
C PRO A 206 -8.12 12.47 -5.64
N ALA A 207 -6.96 13.15 -5.72
CA ALA A 207 -6.53 13.86 -6.92
C ALA A 207 -6.28 12.91 -8.11
N ILE A 208 -5.73 11.72 -7.85
CA ILE A 208 -5.56 10.69 -8.88
C ILE A 208 -6.94 10.19 -9.34
N LYS A 209 -7.86 9.91 -8.39
CA LYS A 209 -9.24 9.53 -8.75
C LYS A 209 -9.92 10.59 -9.61
N ARG A 210 -9.74 11.90 -9.30
CA ARG A 210 -10.25 13.03 -10.10
C ARG A 210 -9.70 12.99 -11.52
N ALA A 211 -8.39 12.78 -11.68
CA ALA A 211 -7.77 12.66 -13.00
C ALA A 211 -8.33 11.46 -13.78
N LEU A 212 -8.50 10.29 -13.14
CA LEU A 212 -9.11 9.12 -13.77
C LEU A 212 -10.55 9.39 -14.21
N CYS A 213 -11.36 10.06 -13.37
CA CYS A 213 -12.73 10.45 -13.73
C CYS A 213 -12.78 11.40 -14.93
N ARG A 214 -11.84 12.36 -15.02
CA ARG A 214 -11.73 13.34 -16.11
C ARG A 214 -11.27 12.68 -17.41
N ASP A 215 -10.28 11.78 -17.33
CA ASP A 215 -9.53 11.30 -18.51
C ASP A 215 -10.04 9.95 -19.05
N ALA A 216 -10.79 9.16 -18.26
CA ALA A 216 -11.37 7.91 -18.71
C ALA A 216 -12.36 8.09 -19.86
N ARG A 217 -12.25 7.25 -20.89
CA ARG A 217 -13.13 7.22 -22.07
C ARG A 217 -13.68 5.83 -22.29
N GLY A 218 -14.82 5.73 -22.97
CA GLY A 218 -15.53 4.48 -23.25
C GLY A 218 -16.14 3.88 -21.99
N ASP A 219 -16.03 2.56 -21.83
CA ASP A 219 -16.48 1.86 -20.64
C ASP A 219 -15.73 2.35 -19.38
N ARG A 220 -16.50 2.73 -18.36
CA ARG A 220 -16.05 3.38 -17.13
C ARG A 220 -16.41 2.61 -15.86
N ASP A 221 -17.06 1.45 -15.96
CA ASP A 221 -17.55 0.66 -14.82
C ASP A 221 -16.43 0.29 -13.83
N TRP A 222 -15.20 0.09 -14.34
CA TRP A 222 -14.02 -0.16 -13.53
C TRP A 222 -13.71 0.95 -12.50
N LEU A 223 -14.19 2.19 -12.75
CA LEU A 223 -14.01 3.31 -11.81
C LEU A 223 -14.70 3.06 -10.47
N ALA A 224 -15.77 2.26 -10.43
CA ALA A 224 -16.44 1.89 -9.18
C ALA A 224 -15.49 1.17 -8.20
N LYS A 225 -14.56 0.36 -8.70
CA LYS A 225 -13.54 -0.32 -7.87
C LYS A 225 -12.42 0.63 -7.42
N VAL A 226 -12.20 1.77 -8.07
CA VAL A 226 -11.15 2.73 -7.72
C VAL A 226 -11.66 3.70 -6.66
N ARG A 227 -11.15 3.57 -5.44
CA ARG A 227 -11.66 4.33 -4.28
C ARG A 227 -10.65 5.36 -3.78
N PRO A 228 -11.09 6.61 -3.54
CA PRO A 228 -10.21 7.63 -3.01
C PRO A 228 -9.84 7.35 -1.55
N THR A 229 -8.57 7.53 -1.22
CA THR A 229 -8.02 7.35 0.14
C THR A 229 -6.84 8.29 0.32
N TRP A 230 -6.72 8.94 1.49
CA TRP A 230 -5.57 9.78 1.81
C TRP A 230 -4.26 9.00 1.82
N GLY A 231 -3.16 9.69 1.61
CA GLY A 231 -1.93 9.07 1.17
C GLY A 231 -2.06 8.66 -0.30
N HIS A 232 -1.52 7.52 -0.68
CA HIS A 232 -1.66 6.92 -2.02
C HIS A 232 -1.36 7.89 -3.18
N ASN A 233 -0.48 8.86 -2.94
CA ASN A 233 -0.08 9.87 -3.94
C ASN A 233 1.17 9.45 -4.74
N TYR A 234 1.90 8.43 -4.27
CA TYR A 234 3.11 7.88 -4.89
C TYR A 234 3.03 6.35 -5.11
N HIS A 235 1.99 5.70 -4.63
CA HIS A 235 1.63 4.31 -4.91
C HIS A 235 0.12 4.20 -5.02
N PHE A 236 -0.37 3.15 -5.64
CA PHE A 236 -1.74 2.69 -5.51
C PHE A 236 -1.76 1.36 -4.78
N HIS A 237 -2.86 1.11 -4.09
CA HIS A 237 -3.03 -0.09 -3.29
C HIS A 237 -4.07 -1.00 -3.95
N ILE A 238 -3.68 -2.23 -4.22
CA ILE A 238 -4.56 -3.28 -4.76
C ILE A 238 -5.10 -4.09 -3.59
N ARG A 239 -6.39 -4.42 -3.66
CA ARG A 239 -7.04 -5.38 -2.75
C ARG A 239 -7.71 -6.47 -3.55
N LEU A 240 -7.34 -7.72 -3.29
CA LEU A 240 -8.01 -8.89 -3.84
C LEU A 240 -9.15 -9.34 -2.94
N GLY A 241 -10.15 -9.99 -3.53
CA GLY A 241 -11.19 -10.70 -2.82
C GLY A 241 -10.68 -11.92 -2.04
N CYS A 242 -11.51 -12.44 -1.16
CA CYS A 242 -11.20 -13.66 -0.42
C CYS A 242 -11.02 -14.85 -1.37
N PRO A 243 -9.86 -15.52 -1.35
CA PRO A 243 -9.62 -16.65 -2.24
C PRO A 243 -10.36 -17.90 -1.78
N ALA A 244 -10.64 -18.80 -2.71
CA ALA A 244 -11.19 -20.12 -2.40
C ALA A 244 -10.32 -20.84 -1.35
N GLY A 245 -10.93 -21.58 -0.45
CA GLY A 245 -10.25 -22.28 0.64
C GLY A 245 -9.95 -21.43 1.89
N SER A 246 -10.23 -20.13 1.87
CA SER A 246 -10.10 -19.22 3.02
C SER A 246 -11.46 -18.97 3.70
N GLY A 247 -12.08 -19.99 4.27
CA GLY A 247 -13.45 -19.92 4.84
C GLY A 247 -13.61 -18.91 5.99
N SER A 248 -12.55 -18.54 6.68
CA SER A 248 -12.56 -17.51 7.72
C SER A 248 -12.27 -16.10 7.17
N CYS A 249 -12.00 -15.95 5.88
CA CYS A 249 -11.80 -14.65 5.24
C CYS A 249 -13.14 -13.96 5.02
N ARG A 250 -13.18 -12.66 5.27
CA ARG A 250 -14.34 -11.81 5.00
C ARG A 250 -13.98 -10.76 3.97
N SER A 251 -14.62 -10.84 2.80
CA SER A 251 -14.51 -9.83 1.76
C SER A 251 -15.10 -8.49 2.21
N GLN A 252 -14.67 -7.45 1.58
CA GLN A 252 -15.28 -6.13 1.72
C GLN A 252 -16.64 -6.14 0.99
N ASP A 253 -17.60 -5.34 1.48
CA ASP A 253 -18.87 -5.15 0.78
C ASP A 253 -18.61 -4.71 -0.67
N PRO A 254 -19.46 -5.10 -1.64
CA PRO A 254 -19.30 -4.67 -3.03
C PRO A 254 -19.13 -3.15 -3.16
N PRO A 255 -18.41 -2.64 -4.17
CA PRO A 255 -18.37 -1.20 -4.40
C PRO A 255 -19.78 -0.69 -4.69
N PRO A 256 -20.09 0.59 -4.36
CA PRO A 256 -21.30 1.22 -4.87
C PRO A 256 -21.37 1.09 -6.39
N GLU A 257 -22.56 1.01 -6.96
CA GLU A 257 -22.76 0.96 -8.42
C GLU A 257 -22.24 2.21 -9.15
N SER A 258 -22.09 3.35 -8.41
CA SER A 258 -21.59 4.59 -8.95
C SER A 258 -20.09 4.51 -9.27
N GLU A 259 -19.66 5.20 -10.31
CA GLU A 259 -18.24 5.39 -10.64
C GLU A 259 -17.43 6.06 -9.51
N GLY A 260 -18.09 6.65 -8.51
CA GLY A 260 -17.45 7.42 -7.44
C GLY A 260 -16.81 8.72 -7.93
N CYS A 261 -17.37 9.31 -9.01
CA CYS A 261 -16.99 10.59 -9.57
C CYS A 261 -18.01 11.69 -9.17
N GLY A 262 -17.82 12.93 -9.62
CA GLY A 262 -18.73 14.04 -9.35
C GLY A 262 -18.86 14.37 -7.88
N SER A 263 -20.06 14.61 -7.39
CA SER A 263 -20.33 15.07 -6.02
C SER A 263 -19.82 14.10 -4.93
N GLU A 264 -19.82 12.81 -5.18
CA GLU A 264 -19.25 11.83 -4.27
C GLU A 264 -17.74 12.08 -4.07
N LEU A 265 -17.03 12.44 -5.13
CA LEU A 265 -15.61 12.74 -5.09
C LEU A 265 -15.33 14.16 -4.56
N ASP A 266 -16.19 15.14 -4.85
CA ASP A 266 -15.96 16.54 -4.51
C ASP A 266 -15.82 16.79 -3.01
N ARG A 267 -16.48 15.99 -2.18
CA ARG A 267 -16.34 16.04 -0.72
C ARG A 267 -14.89 15.89 -0.22
N TRP A 268 -14.03 15.17 -0.99
CA TRP A 268 -12.63 14.97 -0.65
C TRP A 268 -11.77 16.23 -0.80
N PHE A 269 -12.29 17.25 -1.48
CA PHE A 269 -11.57 18.50 -1.76
C PHE A 269 -12.06 19.68 -0.91
N THR A 270 -12.87 19.43 0.10
CA THR A 270 -13.20 20.44 1.10
C THR A 270 -11.98 20.76 1.97
N PRO A 271 -11.84 22.01 2.49
CA PRO A 271 -10.71 22.37 3.36
C PRO A 271 -10.50 21.43 4.54
N ALA A 272 -11.59 20.97 5.16
CA ALA A 272 -11.54 20.04 6.29
C ALA A 272 -10.96 18.66 5.89
N MET A 273 -11.21 18.20 4.67
CA MET A 273 -10.68 16.94 4.16
C MET A 273 -9.25 17.11 3.64
N LEU A 274 -8.93 18.22 2.97
CA LEU A 274 -7.57 18.48 2.46
C LEU A 274 -6.54 18.65 3.59
N PHE A 275 -6.96 19.26 4.69
CA PHE A 275 -6.11 19.57 5.84
C PHE A 275 -6.77 19.07 7.14
N PRO A 276 -6.93 17.76 7.31
CA PRO A 276 -7.59 17.20 8.48
C PRO A 276 -6.80 17.52 9.76
N LYS A 277 -7.52 17.89 10.81
CA LYS A 277 -6.90 18.01 12.15
C LYS A 277 -6.44 16.62 12.62
N PRO A 278 -5.28 16.53 13.30
CA PRO A 278 -4.85 15.28 13.88
C PRO A 278 -5.92 14.69 14.80
N GLY A 279 -6.29 13.45 14.56
CA GLY A 279 -7.21 12.71 15.43
C GLY A 279 -6.52 12.28 16.72
N LYS A 280 -7.30 11.94 17.75
CA LYS A 280 -6.75 11.32 18.96
C LYS A 280 -6.15 9.95 18.59
N PRO A 281 -4.95 9.62 19.13
CA PRO A 281 -4.39 8.29 18.98
C PRO A 281 -5.38 7.21 19.46
N ARG A 282 -5.56 6.18 18.68
CA ARG A 282 -6.36 5.02 19.10
C ARG A 282 -5.47 4.05 19.86
N PRO A 283 -5.99 3.39 20.90
CA PRO A 283 -5.26 2.30 21.55
C PRO A 283 -4.83 1.25 20.49
N PRO A 284 -3.62 0.70 20.59
CA PRO A 284 -3.19 -0.35 19.68
C PRO A 284 -4.07 -1.59 19.86
N MET A 285 -4.32 -2.28 18.74
CA MET A 285 -5.07 -3.53 18.72
C MET A 285 -4.30 -4.61 19.47
N THR A 286 -4.97 -5.36 20.36
CA THR A 286 -4.43 -6.57 21.01
C THR A 286 -4.91 -7.83 20.27
N MET A 287 -4.39 -9.00 20.67
CA MET A 287 -4.81 -10.28 20.10
C MET A 287 -6.29 -10.62 20.29
N SER A 288 -6.95 -10.02 21.28
CA SER A 288 -8.40 -10.22 21.51
C SER A 288 -9.29 -9.58 20.42
N ALA A 289 -8.74 -8.66 19.64
CA ALA A 289 -9.45 -8.01 18.54
C ALA A 289 -9.29 -8.75 17.20
N LEU A 290 -8.48 -9.81 17.16
CA LEU A 290 -8.23 -10.65 15.98
C LEU A 290 -9.00 -11.97 16.10
N PRO A 291 -9.28 -12.68 14.98
CA PRO A 291 -9.78 -14.05 15.02
C PRO A 291 -8.88 -14.98 15.86
N ASP A 292 -9.48 -15.92 16.56
CA ASP A 292 -8.74 -16.84 17.43
C ASP A 292 -7.71 -17.69 16.66
N GLU A 293 -8.00 -18.02 15.41
CA GLU A 293 -7.06 -18.73 14.52
C GLU A 293 -5.72 -17.97 14.35
N CYS A 294 -5.71 -16.66 14.53
CA CYS A 294 -4.48 -15.85 14.45
C CYS A 294 -3.49 -16.17 15.59
N ARG A 295 -3.97 -16.69 16.74
CA ARG A 295 -3.08 -17.19 17.80
C ARG A 295 -2.34 -18.44 17.34
N GLN A 296 -3.04 -19.35 16.62
CA GLN A 296 -2.43 -20.56 16.06
C GLN A 296 -1.39 -20.18 14.99
N VAL A 297 -1.67 -19.18 14.15
CA VAL A 297 -0.72 -18.69 13.15
C VAL A 297 0.55 -18.14 13.81
N LEU A 298 0.42 -17.39 14.91
CA LEU A 298 1.58 -16.87 15.65
C LEU A 298 2.37 -17.97 16.37
N ALA A 299 1.68 -18.95 16.94
CA ALA A 299 2.29 -20.03 17.73
C ALA A 299 2.90 -21.14 16.85
N ALA A 300 2.61 -21.18 15.57
CA ALA A 300 3.20 -22.14 14.64
C ALA A 300 4.73 -22.02 14.61
N PRO A 301 5.50 -23.14 14.50
CA PRO A 301 6.96 -23.14 14.58
C PRO A 301 7.67 -22.28 13.53
#